data_78b51d20cb54a63641806816343c7506
#
_entry.id   78b51d20cb54a63641806816343c7506
#
_cell.length_a   1.000
_cell.length_b   1.000
_cell.length_c   1.000
_cell.angle_alpha   90.00
_cell.angle_beta   90.00
_cell.angle_gamma   90.00
#
_symmetry.space_group_name_H-M   'P 1'
#
loop_
_entity.id
_entity.type
_entity.pdbx_description
1 polymer ?
#
loop_
_entity_poly.entity_id
_entity_poly.type
_entity_poly.pdbx_seq_one_letter_code
_entity_poly.pdbx_strand_id
1 'polypeptide(L)'
;MFNRSSKTVWVALAAGTLLSLSLSSGAMAETRWDKAHPRRDQVNDRLAHQNKRIRHEVKEGEMTPAQAAALHRQDHQIRREERLMAGQNRGHITRQEQKTLNQQENAVSKEIGK
;
A
#
# COMPACT_ATOMS: atom_id res chain seq x y z
N MET A 1 10.32 16.68 9.98
CA MET A 1 10.26 16.18 9.46
C MET A 1 9.99 15.57 9.65
N PHE A 2 9.62 15.52 9.73
CA PHE A 2 9.24 14.75 9.43
C PHE A 2 9.27 14.32 9.74
N ASN A 3 9.10 14.67 9.83
CA ASN A 3 9.05 13.89 9.66
C ASN A 3 9.11 13.33 10.01
N ARG A 4 9.20 13.63 10.08
CA ARG A 4 9.15 12.99 9.94
C ARG A 4 9.05 12.29 10.21
N SER A 5 8.84 12.51 10.38
CA SER A 5 8.76 11.70 10.23
C SER A 5 8.62 11.00 10.54
N SER A 6 8.56 11.22 10.62
CA SER A 6 8.41 10.42 10.43
C SER A 6 8.38 9.76 10.80
N LYS A 7 8.45 10.02 10.90
CA LYS A 7 8.40 9.30 10.87
C LYS A 7 8.27 8.48 11.30
N THR A 8 8.16 8.80 11.46
CA THR A 8 8.03 7.90 11.48
C THR A 8 7.69 7.18 11.95
N VAL A 9 7.53 7.39 12.17
CA VAL A 9 7.18 6.60 12.13
C VAL A 9 6.92 5.82 12.59
N TRP A 10 6.96 5.77 12.87
CA TRP A 10 6.61 4.90 12.90
C TRP A 10 6.54 4.20 13.49
N VAL A 11 6.49 4.36 13.68
CA VAL A 11 6.35 3.54 13.94
C VAL A 11 6.08 3.00 14.70
N ALA A 12 6.02 3.25 14.93
CA ALA A 12 5.67 2.65 15.28
C ALA A 12 5.29 2.15 15.86
N LEU A 13 5.14 2.33 16.02
CA LEU A 13 4.77 1.72 16.26
C LEU A 13 4.49 1.15 16.85
N ALA A 14 4.62 1.24 17.06
CA ALA A 14 4.30 0.55 17.30
C ALA A 14 3.96 -0.06 17.98
N ALA A 15 4.02 0.07 18.27
CA ALA A 15 3.57 -0.56 18.59
C ALA A 15 3.05 -1.05 19.10
N GLY A 16 3.01 -0.99 19.14
CA GLY A 16 2.32 -1.52 19.22
C GLY A 16 1.75 -2.05 19.64
N THR A 17 1.55 -1.95 19.78
CA THR A 17 0.87 -2.53 19.80
C THR A 17 0.30 -3.09 19.98
N LEU A 18 0.22 -3.02 20.15
CA LEU A 18 -0.44 -3.63 19.99
C LEU A 18 -1.07 -4.13 19.96
N LEU A 19 -1.23 -4.07 20.08
CA LEU A 19 -1.96 -4.62 19.76
C LEU A 19 -2.60 -4.98 19.57
N SER A 20 -2.78 -4.83 19.62
CA SER A 20 -3.51 -5.23 19.15
C SER A 20 -4.09 -5.54 18.89
N LEU A 21 -4.35 -5.35 18.92
CA LEU A 21 -5.00 -5.64 18.37
C LEU A 21 -5.45 -5.91 17.88
N SER A 22 -5.57 -5.78 17.88
CA SER A 22 -6.08 -6.03 17.18
C SER A 22 -6.40 -6.27 16.71
N LEU A 23 -6.52 -6.21 16.65
CA LEU A 23 -7.00 -6.44 16.03
C LEU A 23 -7.41 -6.55 15.51
N SER A 24 -7.57 -6.42 15.26
CA SER A 24 -8.21 -6.51 14.74
C SER A 24 -8.47 -6.43 14.11
N SER A 25 -8.24 -5.96 14.22
CA SER A 25 -8.89 -5.70 13.58
C SER A 25 -9.19 -6.22 12.62
N GLY A 26 -9.26 -6.62 12.71
CA GLY A 26 -9.88 -7.53 11.88
C GLY A 26 -10.04 -7.23 10.46
N ALA A 27 -10.16 -6.01 10.16
CA ALA A 27 -10.29 -5.58 8.78
C ALA A 27 -9.15 -6.10 7.92
N MET A 28 -8.04 -6.42 8.53
CA MET A 28 -6.86 -6.89 7.81
C MET A 28 -6.59 -8.38 8.03
N ALA A 29 -7.62 -9.11 8.45
CA ALA A 29 -7.49 -10.56 8.61
C ALA A 29 -7.18 -11.20 7.25
N GLU A 30 -6.24 -12.13 7.25
CA GLU A 30 -5.88 -12.84 6.03
C GLU A 30 -6.99 -13.80 5.62
N THR A 31 -7.37 -13.74 4.35
CA THR A 31 -8.29 -14.67 3.76
C THR A 31 -7.52 -15.90 3.27
N ARG A 32 -8.29 -16.93 2.86
CA ARG A 32 -7.69 -18.10 2.23
C ARG A 32 -6.92 -17.70 0.95
N TRP A 33 -7.50 -16.77 0.20
CA TRP A 33 -6.87 -16.27 -1.00
C TRP A 33 -5.53 -15.60 -0.67
N ASP A 34 -5.51 -14.76 0.36
CA ASP A 34 -4.31 -14.04 0.79
C ASP A 34 -3.18 -15.01 1.11
N LYS A 35 -3.51 -16.09 1.85
CA LYS A 35 -2.53 -17.08 2.25
C LYS A 35 -1.97 -17.83 1.04
N ALA A 36 -2.80 -18.05 0.02
CA ALA A 36 -2.38 -18.73 -1.19
C ALA A 36 -1.59 -17.82 -2.13
N HIS A 37 -1.70 -16.49 -1.95
CA HIS A 37 -1.09 -15.50 -2.83
C HIS A 37 -0.32 -14.45 -2.03
N PRO A 38 0.70 -14.84 -1.25
CA PRO A 38 1.33 -13.91 -0.30
C PRO A 38 1.99 -12.70 -0.96
N ARG A 39 2.57 -12.87 -2.16
CA ARG A 39 3.19 -11.74 -2.83
C ARG A 39 2.17 -10.74 -3.34
N ARG A 40 1.06 -11.22 -3.89
CA ARG A 40 -0.02 -10.35 -4.34
C ARG A 40 -0.70 -9.68 -3.15
N ASP A 41 -0.86 -10.42 -2.07
CA ASP A 41 -1.43 -9.88 -0.84
C ASP A 41 -0.60 -8.70 -0.34
N GLN A 42 0.71 -8.85 -0.29
CA GLN A 42 1.61 -7.78 0.16
C GLN A 42 1.50 -6.55 -0.74
N VAL A 43 1.50 -6.73 -2.05
CA VAL A 43 1.37 -5.62 -3.00
C VAL A 43 0.01 -4.93 -2.84
N ASN A 44 -1.05 -5.71 -2.73
CA ASN A 44 -2.41 -5.18 -2.62
C ASN A 44 -2.61 -4.42 -1.29
N ASP A 45 -2.04 -4.92 -0.21
CA ASP A 45 -2.11 -4.25 1.09
C ASP A 45 -1.43 -2.89 1.04
N ARG A 46 -0.28 -2.81 0.37
CA ARG A 46 0.41 -1.54 0.22
C ARG A 46 -0.40 -0.56 -0.61
N LEU A 47 -1.02 -1.03 -1.68
CA LEU A 47 -1.88 -0.17 -2.50
C LEU A 47 -3.06 0.35 -1.68
N ALA A 48 -3.66 -0.50 -0.87
CA ALA A 48 -4.78 -0.09 -0.02
C ALA A 48 -4.33 0.98 0.98
N HIS A 49 -3.17 0.79 1.60
CA HIS A 49 -2.61 1.76 2.54
C HIS A 49 -2.29 3.08 1.84
N GLN A 50 -1.72 3.04 0.65
CA GLN A 50 -1.41 4.25 -0.09
C GLN A 50 -2.68 5.03 -0.43
N ASN A 51 -3.72 4.35 -0.89
CA ASN A 51 -4.99 5.00 -1.20
C ASN A 51 -5.58 5.66 0.04
N LYS A 52 -5.46 5.00 1.19
CA LYS A 52 -5.94 5.54 2.45
C LYS A 52 -5.14 6.79 2.85
N ARG A 53 -3.82 6.74 2.69
CA ARG A 53 -2.96 7.89 2.97
C ARG A 53 -3.30 9.08 2.07
N ILE A 54 -3.53 8.82 0.78
CA ILE A 54 -3.90 9.87 -0.17
C ILE A 54 -5.19 10.56 0.30
N ARG A 55 -6.21 9.79 0.65
CA ARG A 55 -7.47 10.35 1.14
C ARG A 55 -7.27 11.17 2.39
N HIS A 56 -6.41 10.70 3.29
CA HIS A 56 -6.11 11.41 4.53
C HIS A 56 -5.44 12.75 4.24
N GLU A 57 -4.46 12.77 3.32
CA GLU A 57 -3.76 14.01 2.95
C GLU A 57 -4.71 15.04 2.35
N VAL A 58 -5.66 14.60 1.55
CA VAL A 58 -6.68 15.51 1.01
C VAL A 58 -7.54 16.08 2.13
N LYS A 59 -7.96 15.22 3.04
CA LYS A 59 -8.81 15.63 4.16
C LYS A 59 -8.10 16.65 5.06
N GLU A 60 -6.79 16.49 5.25
CA GLU A 60 -5.99 17.39 6.07
C GLU A 60 -5.58 18.65 5.33
N GLY A 61 -5.93 18.78 4.06
CA GLY A 61 -5.59 19.96 3.28
C GLY A 61 -4.16 19.98 2.78
N GLU A 62 -3.45 18.87 2.87
CA GLU A 62 -2.04 18.80 2.47
C GLU A 62 -1.84 18.32 1.04
N MET A 63 -2.92 17.97 0.39
CA MET A 63 -2.89 17.52 -0.99
C MET A 63 -4.16 17.98 -1.68
N THR A 64 -4.01 18.50 -2.91
CA THR A 64 -5.19 18.91 -3.68
C THR A 64 -5.91 17.70 -4.25
N PRO A 65 -7.21 17.81 -4.54
CA PRO A 65 -7.92 16.71 -5.22
C PRO A 65 -7.29 16.32 -6.54
N ALA A 66 -6.71 17.27 -7.28
CA ALA A 66 -6.06 16.97 -8.55
C ALA A 66 -4.81 16.11 -8.34
N GLN A 67 -4.00 16.46 -7.33
CA GLN A 67 -2.82 15.65 -6.99
C GLN A 67 -3.24 14.25 -6.55
N ALA A 68 -4.29 14.16 -5.75
CA ALA A 68 -4.80 12.87 -5.29
C ALA A 68 -5.27 12.01 -6.46
N ALA A 69 -5.99 12.62 -7.40
CA ALA A 69 -6.47 11.89 -8.58
C ALA A 69 -5.30 11.31 -9.37
N ALA A 70 -4.21 12.07 -9.53
CA ALA A 70 -3.03 11.61 -10.24
C ALA A 70 -2.39 10.40 -9.54
N LEU A 71 -2.28 10.46 -8.21
CA LEU A 71 -1.69 9.38 -7.45
C LEU A 71 -2.58 8.13 -7.43
N HIS A 72 -3.89 8.32 -7.33
CA HIS A 72 -4.83 7.19 -7.43
C HIS A 72 -4.73 6.50 -8.80
N ARG A 73 -4.54 7.27 -9.86
CA ARG A 73 -4.35 6.68 -11.20
C ARG A 73 -3.08 5.84 -11.25
N GLN A 74 -2.01 6.29 -10.60
CA GLN A 74 -0.79 5.51 -10.54
C GLN A 74 -0.99 4.21 -9.77
N ASP A 75 -1.71 4.25 -8.66
CA ASP A 75 -2.05 3.05 -7.90
C ASP A 75 -2.89 2.08 -8.73
N HIS A 76 -3.84 2.61 -9.49
CA HIS A 76 -4.66 1.77 -10.39
C HIS A 76 -3.80 1.11 -11.46
N GLN A 77 -2.81 1.83 -11.99
CA GLN A 77 -1.92 1.28 -12.99
C GLN A 77 -1.08 0.15 -12.41
N ILE A 78 -0.56 0.34 -11.20
CA ILE A 78 0.21 -0.70 -10.51
C ILE A 78 -0.65 -1.95 -10.32
N ARG A 79 -1.91 -1.77 -9.90
CA ARG A 79 -2.81 -2.90 -9.71
C ARG A 79 -3.09 -3.62 -11.02
N ARG A 80 -3.25 -2.87 -12.10
CA ARG A 80 -3.46 -3.47 -13.43
C ARG A 80 -2.26 -4.30 -13.84
N GLU A 81 -1.05 -3.77 -13.62
CA GLU A 81 0.16 -4.51 -13.94
C GLU A 81 0.27 -5.79 -13.11
N GLU A 82 -0.07 -5.70 -11.83
CA GLU A 82 -0.06 -6.87 -10.96
C GLU A 82 -0.99 -7.95 -11.47
N ARG A 83 -2.18 -7.57 -11.94
CA ARG A 83 -3.14 -8.52 -12.50
C ARG A 83 -2.63 -9.15 -13.79
N LEU A 84 -1.99 -8.35 -14.64
CA LEU A 84 -1.42 -8.86 -15.90
C LEU A 84 -0.31 -9.85 -15.62
N MET A 85 0.58 -9.53 -14.67
CA MET A 85 1.65 -10.43 -14.29
C MET A 85 1.08 -11.74 -13.73
N ALA A 86 0.08 -11.63 -12.86
CA ALA A 86 -0.54 -12.81 -12.27
C ALA A 86 -1.21 -13.68 -13.33
N GLY A 87 -1.82 -13.04 -14.34
CA GLY A 87 -2.46 -13.78 -15.43
C GLY A 87 -1.49 -14.66 -16.21
N GLN A 88 -0.21 -14.30 -16.21
CA GLN A 88 0.82 -15.07 -16.89
C GLN A 88 1.39 -16.20 -16.05
N ASN A 89 1.09 -16.23 -14.75
CA ASN A 89 1.64 -17.17 -13.78
C ASN A 89 0.56 -17.84 -12.95
N ARG A 90 -0.55 -18.18 -13.59
CA ARG A 90 -1.65 -18.93 -12.92
C ARG A 90 -2.19 -18.23 -11.67
N GLY A 91 -2.25 -16.90 -11.70
CA GLY A 91 -2.78 -16.15 -10.59
C GLY A 91 -1.75 -15.72 -9.56
N HIS A 92 -0.48 -16.03 -9.78
CA HIS A 92 0.62 -15.67 -8.87
C HIS A 92 1.58 -14.71 -9.53
N ILE A 93 2.30 -13.93 -8.73
CA ILE A 93 3.39 -13.11 -9.24
C ILE A 93 4.71 -13.67 -8.71
N THR A 94 5.76 -13.52 -9.50
CA THR A 94 7.09 -13.96 -9.11
C THR A 94 7.70 -12.97 -8.11
N ARG A 95 8.78 -13.41 -7.46
CA ARG A 95 9.52 -12.53 -6.56
C ARG A 95 10.03 -11.28 -7.29
N GLN A 96 10.54 -11.46 -8.51
CA GLN A 96 11.04 -10.33 -9.31
C GLN A 96 9.92 -9.36 -9.65
N GLU A 97 8.74 -9.89 -10.01
CA GLU A 97 7.59 -9.05 -10.29
C GLU A 97 7.12 -8.30 -9.07
N GLN A 98 7.12 -8.96 -7.91
CA GLN A 98 6.79 -8.30 -6.65
C GLN A 98 7.75 -7.15 -6.37
N LYS A 99 9.04 -7.38 -6.59
CA LYS A 99 10.06 -6.35 -6.39
C LYS A 99 9.81 -5.15 -7.29
N THR A 100 9.50 -5.40 -8.56
CA THR A 100 9.20 -4.35 -9.52
C THR A 100 7.99 -3.52 -9.09
N LEU A 101 6.92 -4.19 -8.69
CA LEU A 101 5.71 -3.51 -8.23
C LEU A 101 5.97 -2.72 -6.96
N ASN A 102 6.75 -3.28 -6.03
CA ASN A 102 7.11 -2.57 -4.80
C ASN A 102 7.92 -1.33 -5.09
N GLN A 103 8.79 -1.35 -6.10
CA GLN A 103 9.54 -0.15 -6.48
C GLN A 103 8.60 0.93 -7.00
N GLN A 104 7.60 0.56 -7.77
CA GLN A 104 6.60 1.51 -8.25
C GLN A 104 5.78 2.08 -7.08
N GLU A 105 5.40 1.23 -6.16
CA GLU A 105 4.69 1.66 -4.95
C GLU A 105 5.55 2.61 -4.11
N ASN A 106 6.85 2.35 -4.03
CA ASN A 106 7.77 3.22 -3.32
C ASN A 106 7.79 4.62 -3.95
N ALA A 107 7.77 4.70 -5.28
CA ALA A 107 7.76 5.99 -5.97
C ALA A 107 6.48 6.77 -5.65
N VAL A 108 5.33 6.10 -5.67
CA VAL A 108 4.06 6.73 -5.31
C VAL A 108 4.09 7.18 -3.85
N SER A 109 4.60 6.32 -2.96
CA SER A 109 4.67 6.61 -1.54
C SER A 109 5.44 7.90 -1.26
N LYS A 110 6.53 8.12 -1.97
CA LYS A 110 7.32 9.35 -1.83
C LYS A 110 6.51 10.58 -2.22
N GLU A 111 5.68 10.46 -3.25
CA GLU A 111 4.85 11.58 -3.67
C GLU A 111 3.76 11.89 -2.66
N ILE A 112 3.22 10.87 -1.99
CA ILE A 112 2.22 11.08 -0.96
C ILE A 112 2.80 11.85 0.22
N GLY A 113 4.04 11.55 0.57
CA GLY A 113 4.70 12.14 1.74
C GLY A 113 5.26 13.54 1.55
N LYS A 114 5.11 14.13 0.37
CA LYS A 114 5.67 15.46 0.10
C LYS A 114 4.83 16.61 0.67
#